data_3781ab2806d63de598376655c20283ef
#
_entry.id   3781ab2806d63de598376655c20283ef
#
_cell.length_a   1.000
_cell.length_b   1.000
_cell.length_c   1.000
_cell.angle_alpha   90.00
_cell.angle_beta   90.00
_cell.angle_gamma   90.00
#
_symmetry.space_group_name_H-M   'P 1'
#
loop_
_entity.id
_entity.type
_entity.pdbx_description
1 polymer ?
#
loop_
_entity_poly.entity_id
_entity_poly.type
_entity_poly.pdbx_seq_one_letter_code
_entity_poly.pdbx_strand_id
1 'polypeptide(L)' 'MIKGQKRTSDIAQARQVVMYLLRTQLELPLCTIANAVGRKDHTTVIYGCETVEKKIQKDSSFAERVEKCRTQLFV' A
#
# COMPACT_ATOMS: atom_id res chain seq x y z
N MET A 1 7.73 24.01 -8.21
CA MET A 1 7.65 23.62 -8.22
C MET A 1 7.83 22.44 -8.50
N ILE A 2 7.94 21.78 -8.65
CA ILE A 2 8.20 20.73 -8.71
C ILE A 2 7.52 19.73 -8.33
N LYS A 3 6.55 19.82 -8.05
CA LYS A 3 5.71 19.00 -7.60
C LYS A 3 5.41 17.84 -8.43
N GLY A 4 5.40 17.80 -9.69
CA GLY A 4 4.99 16.71 -10.56
C GLY A 4 5.83 15.47 -10.42
N GLN A 5 7.07 15.62 -10.07
CA GLN A 5 7.93 14.48 -9.98
C GLN A 5 7.60 13.58 -8.83
N LYS A 6 7.19 14.16 -7.75
CA LYS A 6 6.85 13.36 -6.61
C LYS A 6 5.55 12.64 -6.79
N ARG A 7 4.74 13.10 -7.69
CA ARG A 7 3.44 12.52 -7.90
C ARG A 7 3.51 11.06 -8.29
N THR A 8 4.50 10.69 -9.13
CA THR A 8 4.65 9.30 -9.54
C THR A 8 5.00 8.42 -8.34
N SER A 9 5.91 8.88 -7.51
CA SER A 9 6.27 8.13 -6.31
C SER A 9 5.09 8.02 -5.37
N ASP A 10 4.32 9.10 -5.23
CA ASP A 10 3.16 9.07 -4.35
C ASP A 10 2.13 8.07 -4.82
N ILE A 11 1.92 7.97 -6.13
CA ILE A 11 0.96 7.02 -6.68
C ILE A 11 1.42 5.59 -6.42
N ALA A 12 2.71 5.31 -6.62
CA ALA A 12 3.24 3.97 -6.38
C ALA A 12 3.13 3.62 -4.90
N GLN A 13 3.44 4.55 -4.04
CA GLN A 13 3.36 4.31 -2.60
C GLN A 13 1.91 4.09 -2.18
N ALA A 14 0.99 4.89 -2.71
CA ALA A 14 -0.42 4.73 -2.39
C ALA A 14 -0.91 3.35 -2.79
N ARG A 15 -0.48 2.86 -3.96
CA ARG A 15 -0.87 1.55 -4.41
C ARG A 15 -0.36 0.47 -3.47
N GLN A 16 0.88 0.60 -2.99
CA GLN A 16 1.44 -0.36 -2.06
C GLN A 16 0.67 -0.36 -0.75
N VAL A 17 0.29 0.83 -0.27
CA VAL A 17 -0.49 0.93 0.96
C VAL A 17 -1.84 0.25 0.78
N VAL A 18 -2.49 0.45 -0.37
CA VAL A 18 -3.78 -0.20 -0.62
C VAL A 18 -3.61 -1.72 -0.60
N MET A 19 -2.58 -2.25 -1.25
CA MET A 19 -2.34 -3.68 -1.25
C MET A 19 -2.14 -4.19 0.18
N TYR A 20 -1.38 -3.46 0.97
CA TYR A 20 -1.12 -3.84 2.35
C TYR A 20 -2.42 -3.86 3.16
N LEU A 21 -3.25 -2.84 2.99
CA LEU A 21 -4.51 -2.77 3.72
C LEU A 21 -5.47 -3.87 3.31
N LEU A 22 -5.56 -4.15 2.01
CA LEU A 22 -6.41 -5.25 1.55
C LEU A 22 -5.96 -6.57 2.15
N ARG A 23 -4.66 -6.74 2.27
CA ARG A 23 -4.12 -7.98 2.81
C ARG A 23 -4.36 -8.10 4.31
N THR A 24 -4.18 -7.01 5.05
CA THR A 24 -4.27 -7.05 6.50
C THR A 24 -5.68 -6.84 7.03
N GLN A 25 -6.45 -5.98 6.40
CA GLN A 25 -7.79 -5.67 6.90
C GLN A 25 -8.85 -6.65 6.39
N LEU A 26 -8.76 -7.01 5.11
CA LEU A 26 -9.74 -7.91 4.52
C LEU A 26 -9.21 -9.33 4.38
N GLU A 27 -7.92 -9.52 4.63
CA GLU A 27 -7.27 -10.83 4.55
C GLU A 27 -7.53 -11.51 3.21
N LEU A 28 -7.50 -10.72 2.14
CA LEU A 28 -7.73 -11.25 0.82
C LEU A 28 -6.54 -12.06 0.32
N PRO A 29 -6.79 -13.08 -0.49
CA PRO A 29 -5.69 -13.83 -1.10
C PRO A 29 -4.89 -12.95 -2.03
N LEU A 30 -3.62 -13.30 -2.23
CA LEU A 30 -2.73 -12.51 -3.06
C LEU A 30 -3.26 -12.34 -4.47
N CYS A 31 -3.84 -13.38 -5.04
CA CYS A 31 -4.34 -13.27 -6.41
C CYS A 31 -5.50 -12.29 -6.50
N THR A 32 -6.35 -12.24 -5.48
CA THR A 32 -7.44 -11.28 -5.46
C THR A 32 -6.91 -9.85 -5.39
N ILE A 33 -5.89 -9.63 -4.55
CA ILE A 33 -5.29 -8.32 -4.43
C ILE A 33 -4.61 -7.92 -5.75
N ALA A 34 -3.90 -8.85 -6.36
CA ALA A 34 -3.22 -8.57 -7.62
C ALA A 34 -4.22 -8.16 -8.68
N ASN A 35 -5.36 -8.85 -8.76
CA ASN A 35 -6.39 -8.50 -9.72
C ASN A 35 -6.98 -7.13 -9.42
N ALA A 36 -7.17 -6.82 -8.15
CA ALA A 36 -7.77 -5.55 -7.76
C ALA A 36 -6.89 -4.36 -8.16
N VAL A 37 -5.58 -4.53 -8.12
CA VAL A 37 -4.68 -3.44 -8.48
C VAL A 37 -4.19 -3.54 -9.93
N GLY A 38 -4.75 -4.46 -10.70
CA GLY A 38 -4.40 -4.58 -12.10
C GLY A 38 -3.07 -5.25 -12.36
N ARG A 39 -2.60 -6.07 -11.43
CA ARG A 39 -1.34 -6.79 -11.59
C ARG A 39 -1.61 -8.27 -11.65
N LYS A 40 -0.78 -8.98 -12.40
CA LYS A 40 -0.91 -10.42 -12.47
C LYS A 40 0.18 -11.11 -11.66
N ASP A 41 1.14 -10.32 -11.21
CA ASP A 41 2.32 -10.86 -10.55
C ASP A 41 2.13 -10.79 -9.04
N HIS A 42 1.99 -11.94 -8.41
CA HIS A 42 1.83 -12.02 -6.96
C HIS A 42 3.07 -11.50 -6.23
N THR A 43 4.22 -11.63 -6.86
CA THR A 43 5.46 -11.16 -6.25
C THR A 43 5.41 -9.65 -6.03
N THR A 44 4.81 -8.91 -6.97
CA THR A 44 4.66 -7.47 -6.82
C THR A 44 3.83 -7.15 -5.60
N VAL A 45 2.76 -7.90 -5.37
CA VAL A 45 1.90 -7.67 -4.21
C VAL A 45 2.66 -7.97 -2.92
N ILE A 46 3.37 -9.10 -2.89
CA ILE A 46 4.15 -9.48 -1.70
C ILE A 46 5.19 -8.41 -1.39
N TYR A 47 5.91 -7.98 -2.42
CA TYR A 47 6.95 -6.97 -2.24
C TYR A 47 6.35 -5.65 -1.73
N GLY A 48 5.22 -5.25 -2.29
CA GLY A 48 4.57 -4.02 -1.85
C GLY A 48 4.15 -4.09 -0.39
N CYS A 49 3.55 -5.21 0.00
CA CYS A 49 3.13 -5.37 1.38
C CYS A 49 4.32 -5.36 2.34
N GLU A 50 5.39 -6.05 1.98
CA GLU A 50 6.59 -6.08 2.81
C GLU A 50 7.24 -4.71 2.91
N THR A 51 7.25 -3.98 1.81
CA THR A 51 7.84 -2.65 1.80
C THR A 51 7.10 -1.74 2.75
N VAL A 52 5.77 -1.77 2.70
CA VAL A 52 4.95 -0.94 3.58
C VAL A 52 5.17 -1.34 5.03
N GLU A 53 5.18 -2.64 5.30
CA GLU A 53 5.36 -3.12 6.66
C GLU A 53 6.68 -2.66 7.25
N LYS A 54 7.75 -2.78 6.48
CA LYS A 54 9.06 -2.36 6.95
C LYS A 54 9.09 -0.84 7.17
N LYS A 55 8.47 -0.10 6.28
CA LYS A 55 8.47 1.34 6.41
C LYS A 55 7.67 1.80 7.63
N ILE A 56 6.60 1.11 7.94
CA ILE A 56 5.81 1.41 9.13
C ILE A 56 6.68 1.26 10.38
N GLN A 57 7.50 0.23 10.42
CA GLN A 57 8.33 -0.01 11.57
C GLN A 57 9.44 1.02 11.71
N LYS A 58 9.91 1.56 10.60
CA LYS A 58 11.01 2.52 10.63
C LYS A 58 10.56 3.95 10.73
N ASP A 59 9.39 4.27 10.21
CA ASP A 59 8.93 5.65 10.07
C ASP A 59 7.55 5.77 10.70
N SER A 60 7.50 6.36 11.88
CA SER A 60 6.21 6.48 12.57
C SER A 60 5.27 7.46 11.86
N SER A 61 5.81 8.46 11.16
CA SER A 61 4.96 9.35 10.39
C SER A 61 4.25 8.59 9.29
N PHE A 62 4.96 7.69 8.62
CA PHE A 62 4.36 6.88 7.60
C PHE A 62 3.31 5.95 8.20
N ALA A 63 3.60 5.40 9.37
CA ALA A 63 2.65 4.52 10.06
C ALA A 63 1.36 5.27 10.37
N GLU A 64 1.45 6.51 10.81
CA GLU A 64 0.27 7.30 11.08
C GLU A 64 -0.54 7.55 9.81
N ARG A 65 0.14 7.79 8.70
CA ARG A 65 -0.55 8.02 7.44
C ARG A 65 -1.27 6.77 6.96
N VAL A 66 -0.66 5.62 7.14
CA VAL A 66 -1.30 4.34 6.80
C VAL A 66 -2.52 4.12 7.68
N GLU A 67 -2.39 4.43 8.95
CA GLU A 67 -3.49 4.27 9.88
C GLU A 67 -4.66 5.18 9.50
N LYS A 68 -4.36 6.40 9.09
CA LYS A 68 -5.39 7.31 8.62
C LYS A 68 -6.12 6.75 7.40
N CYS A 69 -5.36 6.22 6.44
CA CYS A 69 -5.97 5.63 5.26
C CYS A 69 -6.86 4.46 5.65
N ARG A 70 -6.38 3.64 6.58
CA ARG A 70 -7.17 2.51 7.04
C ARG A 70 -8.49 2.97 7.63
N THR A 71 -8.43 3.98 8.47
CA THR A 71 -9.63 4.50 9.11
C THR A 71 -10.62 5.04 8.08
N GLN A 72 -10.12 5.73 7.07
CA GLN A 72 -10.99 6.32 6.07
C GLN A 72 -11.60 5.29 5.14
N LEU A 73 -10.87 4.22 4.84
CA LEU A 73 -11.34 3.23 3.89
C LEU A 73 -12.13 2.09 4.53
N PHE A 74 -11.81 1.76 5.77
CA PHE A 74 -12.38 0.59 6.40
C PHE A 74 -13.08 0.88 7.74
N VAL A 75 -13.61 2.05 7.85
CA VAL A 75 -14.34 2.42 9.07
C VAL A 75 -15.61 1.63 9.28
#